data_8ec1719ca34466cf781936e75cf0ea9b
#
_entry.id   8ec1719ca34466cf781936e75cf0ea9b
#
_cell.length_a   1.000
_cell.length_b   1.000
_cell.length_c   1.000
_cell.angle_alpha   90.00
_cell.angle_beta   90.00
_cell.angle_gamma   90.00
#
_symmetry.space_group_name_H-M   'P 1'
#
loop_
_entity.id
_entity.type
_entity.pdbx_description
1 polymer ?
#
loop_
_entity_poly.entity_id
_entity_poly.type
_entity_poly.pdbx_seq_one_letter_code
_entity_poly.pdbx_strand_id
1 'polypeptide(L)'
;MLVYVLHALVFLPVYPFQKSELFRQIHTVVPMQLGSAGVTFFFILSGFLIYWSNSEVSGVSDALYYCRRRLTKIFPMHLITLVMFVLASATVTANSITWALSFDRLKVWLPNALLIHTWNPDWAVLGGMNVPSWSLCAEMLFYLTFPLFVPLVRRVRGRGNWWALGAMFAVSLGIITVVHLLADG
;
A
#
# COMPACT_ATOMS: atom_id res chain seq x y z
N MET A 1 9.67 9.00 7.44
CA MET A 1 9.50 10.41 7.83
C MET A 1 8.83 11.24 6.76
N LEU A 2 9.38 11.33 5.54
CA LEU A 2 8.82 12.16 4.44
C LEU A 2 7.37 11.81 4.08
N VAL A 3 7.07 10.53 3.90
CA VAL A 3 5.71 10.04 3.60
C VAL A 3 4.73 10.38 4.73
N TYR A 4 5.14 10.27 5.98
CA TYR A 4 4.32 10.66 7.13
C TYR A 4 4.00 12.16 7.11
N VAL A 5 5.03 13.01 6.88
CA VAL A 5 4.84 14.46 6.79
C VAL A 5 3.86 14.83 5.68
N LEU A 6 3.97 14.19 4.51
CA LEU A 6 3.05 14.43 3.40
C LEU A 6 1.62 13.97 3.70
N HIS A 7 1.43 12.81 4.32
CA HIS A 7 0.10 12.37 4.74
C HIS A 7 -0.48 13.30 5.79
N ALA A 8 0.32 13.74 6.76
CA ALA A 8 -0.13 14.68 7.79
C ALA A 8 -0.48 16.07 7.22
N LEU A 9 0.24 16.52 6.19
CA LEU A 9 0.02 17.85 5.61
C LEU A 9 -1.07 17.86 4.54
N VAL A 10 -1.22 16.79 3.76
CA VAL A 10 -2.05 16.79 2.55
C VAL A 10 -3.40 16.10 2.79
N PHE A 11 -3.44 15.04 3.58
CA PHE A 11 -4.63 14.20 3.72
C PHE A 11 -5.45 14.42 4.98
N LEU A 12 -4.99 15.20 5.92
CA LEU A 12 -5.80 15.58 7.07
C LEU A 12 -6.55 16.86 6.72
N PRO A 13 -7.89 16.82 6.57
CA PRO A 13 -8.71 18.03 6.54
C PRO A 13 -8.77 18.61 7.94
N VAL A 14 -7.64 19.00 8.49
CA VAL A 14 -7.56 19.64 9.80
C VAL A 14 -7.91 21.11 9.59
N TYR A 15 -9.18 21.43 9.70
CA TYR A 15 -9.66 22.78 9.85
C TYR A 15 -9.02 23.45 11.07
N PRO A 16 -8.58 24.64 11.03
CA PRO A 16 -8.43 25.67 9.99
C PRO A 16 -7.03 25.70 9.36
N PHE A 17 -6.12 24.79 9.74
CA PHE A 17 -4.71 24.80 9.36
C PHE A 17 -4.50 24.81 7.83
N GLN A 18 -5.28 24.04 7.09
CA GLN A 18 -5.19 24.00 5.62
C GLN A 18 -5.54 25.32 4.91
N LYS A 19 -6.26 26.22 5.60
CA LYS A 19 -6.57 27.56 5.10
C LYS A 19 -5.48 28.59 5.46
N SER A 20 -4.46 28.17 6.23
CA SER A 20 -3.39 29.07 6.65
C SER A 20 -2.41 29.36 5.52
N GLU A 21 -1.84 30.53 5.52
CA GLU A 21 -0.76 30.91 4.60
C GLU A 21 0.45 30.01 4.74
N LEU A 22 0.75 29.60 5.98
CA LEU A 22 1.84 28.66 6.27
C LEU A 22 1.62 27.30 5.55
N PHE A 23 0.40 26.77 5.56
CA PHE A 23 0.10 25.52 4.86
C PHE A 23 0.30 25.67 3.34
N ARG A 24 -0.16 26.80 2.77
CA ARG A 24 0.01 27.10 1.35
C ARG A 24 1.49 27.18 0.96
N GLN A 25 2.30 27.85 1.77
CA GLN A 25 3.75 27.93 1.55
C GLN A 25 4.44 26.56 1.65
N ILE A 26 4.09 25.75 2.66
CA ILE A 26 4.64 24.39 2.80
C ILE A 26 4.25 23.54 1.60
N HIS A 27 3.01 23.61 1.15
CA HIS A 27 2.51 22.84 0.01
C HIS A 27 3.19 23.21 -1.31
N THR A 28 3.64 24.47 -1.49
CA THR A 28 4.39 24.89 -2.67
C THR A 28 5.86 24.44 -2.63
N VAL A 29 6.44 24.32 -1.43
CA VAL A 29 7.85 23.92 -1.24
C VAL A 29 8.04 22.41 -1.20
N VAL A 30 7.03 21.67 -0.72
CA VAL A 30 7.09 20.20 -0.61
C VAL A 30 6.23 19.58 -1.73
N PRO A 31 6.80 19.27 -2.88
CA PRO A 31 6.03 18.70 -3.99
C PRO A 31 5.52 17.31 -3.63
N MET A 32 4.27 17.00 -4.02
CA MET A 32 3.64 15.68 -3.78
C MET A 32 4.48 14.52 -4.34
N GLN A 33 5.29 14.79 -5.36
CA GLN A 33 6.23 13.84 -5.97
C GLN A 33 7.24 13.27 -4.96
N LEU A 34 7.60 14.02 -3.92
CA LEU A 34 8.49 13.51 -2.87
C LEU A 34 7.85 12.36 -2.07
N GLY A 35 6.53 12.37 -1.90
CA GLY A 35 5.80 11.26 -1.28
C GLY A 35 5.86 10.01 -2.13
N SER A 36 5.61 10.15 -3.42
CA SER A 36 5.69 9.04 -4.38
C SER A 36 7.10 8.45 -4.44
N ALA A 37 8.14 9.31 -4.45
CA ALA A 37 9.53 8.86 -4.40
C ALA A 37 9.83 8.10 -3.10
N GLY A 38 9.32 8.58 -1.95
CA GLY A 38 9.48 7.91 -0.66
C GLY A 38 8.83 6.53 -0.62
N VAL A 39 7.63 6.39 -1.17
CA VAL A 39 6.92 5.10 -1.28
C VAL A 39 7.64 4.17 -2.26
N THR A 40 8.11 4.67 -3.40
CA THR A 40 8.88 3.88 -4.37
C THR A 40 10.15 3.34 -3.72
N PHE A 41 10.89 4.19 -3.02
CA PHE A 41 12.09 3.77 -2.29
C PHE A 41 11.76 2.72 -1.22
N PHE A 42 10.66 2.90 -0.49
CA PHE A 42 10.19 1.92 0.49
C PHE A 42 9.93 0.56 -0.16
N PHE A 43 9.25 0.50 -1.29
CA PHE A 43 8.97 -0.77 -1.98
C PHE A 43 10.24 -1.44 -2.51
N ILE A 44 11.18 -0.67 -3.07
CA ILE A 44 12.47 -1.19 -3.53
C ILE A 44 13.25 -1.80 -2.35
N LEU A 45 13.34 -1.05 -1.25
CA LEU A 45 14.03 -1.51 -0.04
C LEU A 45 13.34 -2.73 0.58
N SER A 46 12.02 -2.74 0.63
CA SER A 46 11.23 -3.86 1.14
C SER A 46 11.49 -5.12 0.30
N GLY A 47 11.41 -5.02 -1.02
CA GLY A 47 11.72 -6.13 -1.92
C GLY A 47 13.14 -6.67 -1.75
N PHE A 48 14.12 -5.78 -1.64
CA PHE A 48 15.51 -6.15 -1.38
C PHE A 48 15.67 -6.89 -0.03
N LEU A 49 15.13 -6.32 1.05
CA LEU A 49 15.23 -6.92 2.39
C LEU A 49 14.49 -8.25 2.50
N ILE A 50 13.34 -8.38 1.83
CA ILE A 50 12.60 -9.63 1.76
C ILE A 50 13.46 -10.71 1.11
N TYR A 51 14.03 -10.42 -0.06
CA TYR A 51 14.90 -11.36 -0.76
C TYR A 51 16.15 -11.69 0.03
N TRP A 52 16.84 -10.68 0.56
CA TRP A 52 18.03 -10.86 1.39
C TRP A 52 17.80 -11.81 2.56
N SER A 53 16.67 -11.64 3.26
CA SER A 53 16.35 -12.43 4.47
C SER A 53 15.73 -13.79 4.19
N ASN A 54 15.23 -14.05 2.97
CA ASN A 54 14.43 -15.23 2.66
C ASN A 54 14.80 -15.87 1.30
N SER A 55 16.02 -15.62 0.83
CA SER A 55 16.49 -16.15 -0.47
C SER A 55 16.53 -17.67 -0.53
N GLU A 56 16.47 -18.37 0.59
CA GLU A 56 16.52 -19.83 0.69
C GLU A 56 15.15 -20.51 0.65
N VAL A 57 14.07 -19.73 0.69
CA VAL A 57 12.71 -20.28 0.60
C VAL A 57 12.57 -21.17 -0.62
N SER A 58 12.26 -22.44 -0.39
CA SER A 58 12.11 -23.45 -1.44
C SER A 58 11.01 -24.45 -1.06
N GLY A 59 10.11 -24.70 -2.03
CA GLY A 59 9.01 -25.62 -1.79
C GLY A 59 7.82 -24.98 -1.03
N VAL A 60 6.73 -25.73 -0.96
CA VAL A 60 5.43 -25.27 -0.45
C VAL A 60 5.47 -25.02 1.06
N SER A 61 6.16 -25.89 1.80
CA SER A 61 6.26 -25.78 3.27
C SER A 61 6.94 -24.49 3.69
N ASP A 62 8.08 -24.16 3.07
CA ASP A 62 8.82 -22.93 3.36
C ASP A 62 8.04 -21.70 2.95
N ALA A 63 7.34 -21.77 1.81
CA ALA A 63 6.48 -20.70 1.35
C ALA A 63 5.35 -20.41 2.35
N LEU A 64 4.66 -21.45 2.81
CA LEU A 64 3.59 -21.32 3.82
C LEU A 64 4.11 -20.76 5.14
N TYR A 65 5.24 -21.27 5.63
CA TYR A 65 5.89 -20.77 6.84
C TYR A 65 6.27 -19.29 6.71
N TYR A 66 6.86 -18.93 5.58
CA TYR A 66 7.21 -17.53 5.26
C TYR A 66 5.97 -16.63 5.25
N CYS A 67 4.93 -16.99 4.49
CA CYS A 67 3.69 -16.22 4.41
C CYS A 67 3.05 -16.05 5.79
N ARG A 68 2.90 -17.14 6.55
CA ARG A 68 2.36 -17.09 7.91
C ARG A 68 3.15 -16.11 8.80
N ARG A 69 4.48 -16.16 8.76
CA ARG A 69 5.34 -15.27 9.55
C ARG A 69 5.16 -13.80 9.18
N ARG A 70 4.90 -13.50 7.90
CA ARG A 70 4.64 -12.12 7.44
C ARG A 70 3.26 -11.65 7.85
N LEU A 71 2.25 -12.48 7.64
CA LEU A 71 0.88 -12.19 8.03
C LEU A 71 0.76 -11.90 9.53
N THR A 72 1.36 -12.72 10.38
CA THR A 72 1.33 -12.52 11.84
C THR A 72 2.03 -11.24 12.31
N LYS A 73 2.90 -10.65 11.50
CA LYS A 73 3.52 -9.35 11.80
C LYS A 73 2.65 -8.16 11.38
N ILE A 74 1.99 -8.25 10.24
CA ILE A 74 1.24 -7.12 9.67
C ILE A 74 -0.15 -7.00 10.28
N PHE A 75 -0.90 -8.11 10.31
CA PHE A 75 -2.31 -8.10 10.67
C PHE A 75 -2.62 -7.52 12.05
N PRO A 76 -1.90 -7.84 13.12
CA PRO A 76 -2.22 -7.31 14.43
C PRO A 76 -2.19 -5.77 14.47
N MET A 77 -1.12 -5.18 13.96
CA MET A 77 -0.99 -3.72 13.95
C MET A 77 -1.98 -3.07 12.99
N HIS A 78 -2.22 -3.68 11.83
CA HIS A 78 -3.22 -3.19 10.89
C HIS A 78 -4.63 -3.18 11.50
N LEU A 79 -5.05 -4.28 12.13
CA LEU A 79 -6.37 -4.36 12.75
C LEU A 79 -6.52 -3.38 13.93
N ILE A 80 -5.48 -3.20 14.74
CA ILE A 80 -5.48 -2.20 15.81
C ILE A 80 -5.66 -0.80 15.22
N THR A 81 -4.90 -0.43 14.20
CA THR A 81 -5.01 0.89 13.57
C THR A 81 -6.35 1.07 12.86
N LEU A 82 -6.91 0.02 12.28
CA LEU A 82 -8.24 0.06 11.68
C LEU A 82 -9.34 0.31 12.74
N VAL A 83 -9.29 -0.38 13.88
CA VAL A 83 -10.19 -0.15 14.99
C VAL A 83 -10.05 1.27 15.53
N MET A 84 -8.83 1.75 15.73
CA MET A 84 -8.58 3.12 16.17
C MET A 84 -9.15 4.14 15.17
N PHE A 85 -9.01 3.89 13.87
CA PHE A 85 -9.60 4.74 12.83
C PHE A 85 -11.13 4.78 12.92
N VAL A 86 -11.79 3.63 13.09
CA VAL A 86 -13.25 3.53 13.26
C VAL A 86 -13.70 4.31 14.49
N LEU A 87 -13.02 4.15 15.62
CA LEU A 87 -13.34 4.86 16.86
C LEU A 87 -13.14 6.38 16.70
N ALA A 88 -12.02 6.80 16.11
CA ALA A 88 -11.74 8.22 15.85
C ALA A 88 -12.77 8.83 14.89
N SER A 89 -13.13 8.13 13.82
CA SER A 89 -14.13 8.63 12.87
C SER A 89 -15.53 8.73 13.50
N ALA A 90 -15.89 7.82 14.37
CA ALA A 90 -17.16 7.87 15.11
C ALA A 90 -17.26 9.10 16.04
N THR A 91 -16.14 9.51 16.64
CA THR A 91 -16.09 10.69 17.53
C THR A 91 -16.06 12.01 16.76
N VAL A 92 -15.32 12.07 15.66
CA VAL A 92 -15.10 13.31 14.90
C VAL A 92 -16.27 13.66 13.98
N THR A 93 -16.91 12.65 13.37
CA THR A 93 -17.96 12.89 12.36
C THR A 93 -19.38 12.84 12.92
N ALA A 94 -19.55 12.74 14.24
CA ALA A 94 -20.84 12.50 14.92
C ALA A 94 -21.60 11.26 14.38
N ASN A 95 -20.97 10.43 13.57
CA ASN A 95 -21.49 9.15 13.13
C ASN A 95 -21.35 8.16 14.27
N SER A 96 -22.44 7.48 14.59
CA SER A 96 -22.40 6.46 15.64
C SER A 96 -21.52 5.27 15.23
N ILE A 97 -20.93 4.58 16.21
CA ILE A 97 -20.21 3.31 15.97
C ILE A 97 -21.13 2.31 15.25
N THR A 98 -22.41 2.34 15.53
CA THR A 98 -23.43 1.52 14.84
C THR A 98 -23.48 1.79 13.34
N TRP A 99 -23.31 3.06 12.91
CA TRP A 99 -23.19 3.41 11.49
C TRP A 99 -21.92 2.82 10.87
N ALA A 100 -20.77 2.95 11.56
CA ALA A 100 -19.51 2.42 11.08
C ALA A 100 -19.50 0.90 10.92
N LEU A 101 -20.22 0.20 11.80
CA LEU A 101 -20.36 -1.26 11.83
C LEU A 101 -21.65 -1.77 11.14
N SER A 102 -22.39 -0.90 10.48
CA SER A 102 -23.63 -1.30 9.77
C SER A 102 -23.32 -2.31 8.66
N PHE A 103 -24.27 -3.16 8.36
CA PHE A 103 -24.12 -4.20 7.34
C PHE A 103 -23.87 -3.62 5.95
N ASP A 104 -24.43 -2.45 5.66
CA ASP A 104 -24.21 -1.72 4.41
C ASP A 104 -22.75 -1.30 4.21
N ARG A 105 -22.00 -1.14 5.31
CA ARG A 105 -20.57 -0.80 5.29
C ARG A 105 -19.66 -2.02 5.30
N LEU A 106 -20.19 -3.21 5.47
CA LEU A 106 -19.42 -4.46 5.47
C LEU A 106 -18.58 -4.60 4.18
N LYS A 107 -19.15 -4.23 3.04
CA LYS A 107 -18.47 -4.22 1.74
C LYS A 107 -17.28 -3.25 1.67
N VAL A 108 -17.21 -2.28 2.58
CA VAL A 108 -16.09 -1.33 2.68
C VAL A 108 -15.06 -1.82 3.69
N TRP A 109 -15.47 -2.11 4.93
CA TRP A 109 -14.49 -2.42 5.96
C TRP A 109 -13.92 -3.85 5.86
N LEU A 110 -14.66 -4.83 5.33
CA LEU A 110 -14.13 -6.19 5.18
C LEU A 110 -12.92 -6.26 4.22
N PRO A 111 -12.97 -5.68 3.00
CA PRO A 111 -11.79 -5.59 2.15
C PRO A 111 -10.63 -4.80 2.78
N ASN A 112 -10.94 -3.74 3.54
CA ASN A 112 -9.94 -3.00 4.27
C ASN A 112 -9.30 -3.84 5.38
N ALA A 113 -10.09 -4.57 6.17
CA ALA A 113 -9.59 -5.46 7.20
C ALA A 113 -8.71 -6.59 6.64
N LEU A 114 -9.03 -7.09 5.46
CA LEU A 114 -8.29 -8.15 4.77
C LEU A 114 -7.12 -7.65 3.92
N LEU A 115 -6.88 -6.34 3.84
CA LEU A 115 -5.85 -5.72 2.99
C LEU A 115 -6.01 -6.07 1.50
N ILE A 116 -7.23 -6.09 1.00
CA ILE A 116 -7.55 -6.32 -0.42
C ILE A 116 -8.37 -5.17 -1.03
N HIS A 117 -8.59 -4.09 -0.29
CA HIS A 117 -9.42 -2.96 -0.70
C HIS A 117 -8.88 -2.23 -1.95
N THR A 118 -7.58 -2.22 -2.17
CA THR A 118 -6.99 -1.58 -3.36
C THR A 118 -7.22 -2.36 -4.66
N TRP A 119 -7.72 -3.59 -4.59
CA TRP A 119 -8.06 -4.40 -5.75
C TRP A 119 -9.50 -4.17 -6.22
N ASN A 120 -10.26 -3.40 -5.45
CA ASN A 120 -11.61 -3.01 -5.81
C ASN A 120 -11.58 -1.62 -6.49
N PRO A 121 -12.13 -1.46 -7.72
CA PRO A 121 -12.16 -0.19 -8.42
C PRO A 121 -13.12 0.84 -7.80
N ASP A 122 -14.01 0.42 -6.90
CA ASP A 122 -14.94 1.32 -6.24
C ASP A 122 -14.20 2.24 -5.26
N TRP A 123 -14.24 3.54 -5.53
CA TRP A 123 -13.62 4.56 -4.68
C TRP A 123 -14.16 4.55 -3.25
N ALA A 124 -15.43 4.19 -3.04
CA ALA A 124 -16.00 4.06 -1.71
C ALA A 124 -15.33 2.96 -0.88
N VAL A 125 -14.81 1.92 -1.53
CA VAL A 125 -14.04 0.85 -0.89
C VAL A 125 -12.58 1.25 -0.72
N LEU A 126 -11.98 1.81 -1.75
CA LEU A 126 -10.57 2.23 -1.78
C LEU A 126 -10.28 3.32 -0.75
N GLY A 127 -11.10 4.37 -0.73
CA GLY A 127 -10.96 5.56 0.13
C GLY A 127 -11.84 5.54 1.37
N GLY A 128 -12.60 4.47 1.58
CA GLY A 128 -13.69 4.43 2.58
C GLY A 128 -13.26 4.34 4.03
N MET A 129 -11.99 4.00 4.30
CA MET A 129 -11.44 3.86 5.65
C MET A 129 -10.02 4.44 5.73
N ASN A 130 -9.08 3.69 6.26
CA ASN A 130 -7.69 4.12 6.46
C ASN A 130 -6.95 4.18 5.11
N VAL A 131 -7.05 5.30 4.40
CA VAL A 131 -6.43 5.49 3.08
C VAL A 131 -4.94 5.11 3.07
N PRO A 132 -4.08 5.50 4.05
CA PRO A 132 -2.68 5.10 4.06
C PRO A 132 -2.41 3.60 4.00
N SER A 133 -3.38 2.75 4.33
CA SER A 133 -3.22 1.29 4.30
C SER A 133 -3.11 0.70 2.89
N TRP A 134 -3.28 1.49 1.84
CA TRP A 134 -3.07 1.05 0.45
C TRP A 134 -1.66 0.48 0.22
N SER A 135 -0.65 1.07 0.85
CA SER A 135 0.73 0.60 0.74
C SER A 135 0.95 -0.76 1.43
N LEU A 136 0.25 -1.03 2.54
CA LEU A 136 0.23 -2.34 3.19
C LEU A 136 -0.44 -3.40 2.31
N CYS A 137 -1.48 -3.01 1.56
CA CYS A 137 -2.14 -3.88 0.61
C CYS A 137 -1.18 -4.31 -0.52
N ALA A 138 -0.41 -3.37 -1.07
CA ALA A 138 0.63 -3.66 -2.06
C ALA A 138 1.76 -4.52 -1.46
N GLU A 139 2.18 -4.23 -0.24
CA GLU A 139 3.20 -5.02 0.47
C GLU A 139 2.72 -6.45 0.73
N MET A 140 1.45 -6.64 1.08
CA MET A 140 0.82 -7.95 1.22
C MET A 140 0.90 -8.75 -0.08
N LEU A 141 0.61 -8.13 -1.22
CA LEU A 141 0.76 -8.77 -2.53
C LEU A 141 2.20 -9.24 -2.76
N PHE A 142 3.19 -8.40 -2.45
CA PHE A 142 4.60 -8.79 -2.56
C PHE A 142 4.94 -9.97 -1.66
N TYR A 143 4.44 -10.01 -0.43
CA TYR A 143 4.68 -11.13 0.47
C TYR A 143 4.07 -12.43 -0.05
N LEU A 144 2.85 -12.39 -0.56
CA LEU A 144 2.17 -13.59 -1.06
C LEU A 144 2.80 -14.11 -2.36
N THR A 145 3.28 -13.21 -3.21
CA THR A 145 3.87 -13.58 -4.50
C THR A 145 5.36 -13.88 -4.42
N PHE A 146 6.07 -13.41 -3.40
CA PHE A 146 7.52 -13.59 -3.24
C PHE A 146 7.99 -15.03 -3.41
N PRO A 147 7.38 -16.06 -2.79
CA PRO A 147 7.82 -17.45 -2.95
C PRO A 147 7.77 -17.94 -4.40
N LEU A 148 6.89 -17.37 -5.22
CA LEU A 148 6.78 -17.71 -6.65
C LEU A 148 7.94 -17.11 -7.46
N PHE A 149 8.42 -15.94 -7.05
CA PHE A 149 9.50 -15.23 -7.76
C PHE A 149 10.90 -15.67 -7.32
N VAL A 150 11.09 -16.17 -6.11
CA VAL A 150 12.42 -16.60 -5.61
C VAL A 150 13.13 -17.56 -6.55
N PRO A 151 12.52 -18.67 -7.01
CA PRO A 151 13.20 -19.61 -7.90
C PRO A 151 13.52 -18.97 -9.27
N LEU A 152 12.70 -18.02 -9.72
CA LEU A 152 12.97 -17.29 -10.96
C LEU A 152 14.16 -16.36 -10.81
N VAL A 153 14.21 -15.56 -9.73
CA VAL A 153 15.31 -14.64 -9.44
C VAL A 153 16.63 -15.39 -9.26
N ARG A 154 16.60 -16.57 -8.62
CA ARG A 154 17.78 -17.43 -8.46
C ARG A 154 18.38 -17.91 -9.79
N ARG A 155 17.55 -18.08 -10.82
CA ARG A 155 17.99 -18.52 -12.16
C ARG A 155 18.65 -17.40 -12.95
N VAL A 156 18.32 -16.15 -12.63
CA VAL A 156 18.83 -14.97 -13.32
C VAL A 156 20.17 -14.60 -12.70
N ARG A 157 21.27 -14.73 -13.47
CA ARG A 157 22.64 -14.41 -13.02
C ARG A 157 23.38 -13.60 -14.11
N GLY A 158 24.31 -12.78 -13.69
CA GLY A 158 25.17 -12.02 -14.59
C GLY A 158 24.39 -11.06 -15.49
N ARG A 159 24.64 -11.13 -16.80
CA ARG A 159 23.95 -10.28 -17.80
C ARG A 159 22.42 -10.47 -17.83
N GLY A 160 21.93 -11.63 -17.42
CA GLY A 160 20.49 -11.89 -17.31
C GLY A 160 19.77 -10.96 -16.34
N ASN A 161 20.44 -10.44 -15.31
CA ASN A 161 19.86 -9.48 -14.38
C ASN A 161 19.43 -8.17 -15.07
N TRP A 162 20.24 -7.68 -16.03
CA TRP A 162 19.92 -6.48 -16.78
C TRP A 162 18.75 -6.69 -17.74
N TRP A 163 18.68 -7.87 -18.36
CA TRP A 163 17.55 -8.21 -19.21
C TRP A 163 16.26 -8.36 -18.41
N ALA A 164 16.32 -8.97 -17.21
CA ALA A 164 15.17 -9.08 -16.33
C ALA A 164 14.66 -7.70 -15.88
N LEU A 165 15.56 -6.79 -15.48
CA LEU A 165 15.22 -5.41 -15.12
C LEU A 165 14.60 -4.66 -16.32
N GLY A 166 15.19 -4.79 -17.50
CA GLY A 166 14.66 -4.19 -18.74
C GLY A 166 13.26 -4.71 -19.08
N ALA A 167 13.03 -6.01 -18.95
CA ALA A 167 11.73 -6.62 -19.18
C ALA A 167 10.68 -6.13 -18.16
N MET A 168 11.04 -6.06 -16.89
CA MET A 168 10.13 -5.54 -15.84
C MET A 168 9.78 -4.07 -16.11
N PHE A 169 10.75 -3.26 -16.51
CA PHE A 169 10.52 -1.86 -16.86
C PHE A 169 9.61 -1.74 -18.10
N ALA A 170 9.86 -2.53 -19.14
CA ALA A 170 9.03 -2.55 -20.35
C ALA A 170 7.59 -2.99 -20.07
N VAL A 171 7.40 -4.00 -19.21
CA VAL A 171 6.06 -4.44 -18.77
C VAL A 171 5.35 -3.34 -18.00
N SER A 172 6.04 -2.66 -17.08
CA SER A 172 5.48 -1.54 -16.32
C SER A 172 5.03 -0.40 -17.22
N LEU A 173 5.87 -0.01 -18.19
CA LEU A 173 5.51 1.02 -19.17
C LEU A 173 4.33 0.57 -20.04
N GLY A 174 4.32 -0.69 -20.47
CA GLY A 174 3.22 -1.26 -21.26
C GLY A 174 1.89 -1.19 -20.51
N ILE A 175 1.86 -1.58 -19.24
CA ILE A 175 0.66 -1.49 -18.39
C ILE A 175 0.19 -0.05 -18.27
N ILE A 176 1.09 0.89 -17.96
CA ILE A 176 0.76 2.32 -17.83
C ILE A 176 0.17 2.84 -19.14
N THR A 177 0.80 2.52 -20.27
CA THR A 177 0.33 2.97 -21.60
C THR A 177 -1.06 2.40 -21.91
N VAL A 178 -1.28 1.10 -21.66
CA VAL A 178 -2.60 0.47 -21.88
C VAL A 178 -3.67 1.09 -21.01
N VAL A 179 -3.39 1.31 -19.71
CA VAL A 179 -4.34 1.96 -18.80
C VAL A 179 -4.67 3.38 -19.26
N HIS A 180 -3.66 4.15 -19.70
CA HIS A 180 -3.88 5.51 -20.22
C HIS A 180 -4.75 5.51 -21.46
N LEU A 181 -4.47 4.64 -22.42
CA LEU A 181 -5.26 4.51 -23.65
C LEU A 181 -6.71 4.08 -23.38
N LEU A 182 -6.94 3.25 -22.36
CA LEU A 182 -8.29 2.81 -21.96
C LEU A 182 -9.04 3.89 -21.15
N ALA A 183 -8.33 4.81 -20.52
CA ALA A 183 -8.93 5.90 -19.76
C ALA A 183 -9.31 7.11 -20.63
N ASP A 184 -8.64 7.30 -21.76
CA ASP A 184 -8.85 8.41 -22.68
C ASP A 184 -9.86 8.08 -23.80
N GLY A 185 -10.36 6.84 -23.92
CA GLY A 185 -11.36 6.39 -24.88
C GLY A 185 -12.71 6.12 -24.25
#